data_137f0991a985cd358d3f899b0079aa95
#
_entry.id   137f0991a985cd358d3f899b0079aa95
#
_cell.length_a   1.000
_cell.length_b   1.000
_cell.length_c   1.000
_cell.angle_alpha   90.00
_cell.angle_beta   90.00
_cell.angle_gamma   90.00
#
_symmetry.space_group_name_H-M   'P 1'
#
loop_
_entity.id
_entity.type
_entity.pdbx_description
1 polymer ?
#
loop_
_entity_poly.entity_id
_entity_poly.type
_entity_poly.pdbx_seq_one_letter_code
_entity_poly.pdbx_strand_id
1 'polypeptide(L)'
;MCRMPIGIDDFRMLREEDYYFVDKTHFIKSLIDYHAQVTLITRPRRFGKTLMLSMLQEFFDINAAGGNLFDGLKIVQAGDFYTKKQGKYPVIFISLKDMGVGNFKKTMCMLRAMLSDLYKQFSFLLEADVLSEDEKGYFEKIKQADEYMVAEFAMSLSRLSEYLCRYYGVKPIVLIDEYDAPVQYAWEHGFYDEMIV
;
A
#
# COMPACT_ATOMS: atom_id res chain seq x y z
N MET A 1 -31.97 -7.60 -4.23
CA MET A 1 -31.29 -8.89 -3.91
C MET A 1 -29.82 -8.53 -3.79
N CYS A 2 -29.21 -8.66 -2.62
CA CYS A 2 -27.82 -8.27 -2.41
C CYS A 2 -26.88 -9.17 -3.24
N ARG A 3 -25.97 -8.57 -4.02
CA ARG A 3 -25.05 -9.31 -4.89
C ARG A 3 -23.90 -9.90 -4.07
N MET A 4 -23.53 -11.15 -4.31
CA MET A 4 -22.37 -11.77 -3.66
C MET A 4 -21.06 -11.29 -4.32
N PRO A 5 -20.05 -10.85 -3.56
CA PRO A 5 -18.79 -10.29 -4.08
C PRO A 5 -17.79 -11.40 -4.46
N ILE A 6 -18.13 -12.21 -5.45
CA ILE A 6 -17.25 -13.30 -5.89
C ILE A 6 -16.06 -12.72 -6.67
N GLY A 7 -14.84 -12.87 -6.12
CA GLY A 7 -13.61 -12.38 -6.75
C GLY A 7 -13.39 -10.87 -6.63
N ILE A 8 -14.18 -10.14 -5.83
CA ILE A 8 -14.01 -8.72 -5.59
C ILE A 8 -13.13 -8.52 -4.36
N ASP A 9 -12.02 -7.84 -4.53
CA ASP A 9 -11.03 -7.48 -3.50
C ASP A 9 -10.83 -5.96 -3.36
N ASP A 10 -11.60 -5.17 -4.10
CA ASP A 10 -11.65 -3.71 -4.05
C ASP A 10 -12.83 -3.24 -3.19
N PHE A 11 -12.54 -2.46 -2.14
CA PHE A 11 -13.55 -1.98 -1.19
C PHE A 11 -14.46 -0.91 -1.79
N ARG A 12 -13.92 -0.01 -2.65
CA ARG A 12 -14.72 1.02 -3.33
C ARG A 12 -15.75 0.37 -4.23
N MET A 13 -15.32 -0.52 -5.10
CA MET A 13 -16.20 -1.25 -6.01
C MET A 13 -17.29 -2.01 -5.22
N LEU A 14 -16.89 -2.66 -4.12
CA LEU A 14 -17.83 -3.41 -3.28
C LEU A 14 -18.94 -2.53 -2.72
N ARG A 15 -18.60 -1.28 -2.32
CA ARG A 15 -19.55 -0.34 -1.72
C ARG A 15 -20.39 0.41 -2.76
N GLU A 16 -19.79 0.83 -3.87
CA GLU A 16 -20.47 1.61 -4.92
C GLU A 16 -21.47 0.76 -5.70
N GLU A 17 -21.19 -0.54 -5.88
CA GLU A 17 -22.08 -1.47 -6.59
C GLU A 17 -23.02 -2.25 -5.66
N ASP A 18 -23.12 -1.90 -4.38
CA ASP A 18 -24.00 -2.48 -3.37
C ASP A 18 -23.88 -4.02 -3.24
N TYR A 19 -22.64 -4.52 -3.23
CA TYR A 19 -22.37 -5.92 -2.92
C TYR A 19 -22.56 -6.25 -1.44
N TYR A 20 -22.82 -7.50 -1.14
CA TYR A 20 -22.88 -7.98 0.24
C TYR A 20 -21.54 -7.78 0.95
N PHE A 21 -21.54 -6.99 2.00
CA PHE A 21 -20.35 -6.68 2.80
C PHE A 21 -20.53 -7.10 4.26
N VAL A 22 -19.64 -7.94 4.75
CA VAL A 22 -19.52 -8.20 6.19
C VAL A 22 -18.68 -7.08 6.81
N ASP A 23 -19.33 -6.19 7.52
CA ASP A 23 -18.68 -5.02 8.09
C ASP A 23 -17.56 -5.37 9.08
N LYS A 24 -16.32 -5.18 8.65
CA LYS A 24 -15.09 -5.33 9.44
C LYS A 24 -14.42 -3.99 9.73
N THR A 25 -15.07 -2.85 9.50
CA THR A 25 -14.50 -1.52 9.70
C THR A 25 -14.10 -1.23 11.15
N HIS A 26 -14.60 -2.01 12.11
CA HIS A 26 -14.11 -1.97 13.50
C HIS A 26 -12.60 -2.23 13.61
N PHE A 27 -12.01 -2.91 12.63
CA PHE A 27 -10.56 -3.11 12.56
C PHE A 27 -9.79 -1.79 12.43
N ILE A 28 -10.34 -0.80 11.72
CA ILE A 28 -9.76 0.56 11.62
C ILE A 28 -9.64 1.18 13.03
N LYS A 29 -10.71 1.06 13.83
CA LYS A 29 -10.69 1.50 15.22
C LYS A 29 -9.56 0.82 16.00
N SER A 30 -9.45 -0.50 15.89
CA SER A 30 -8.41 -1.25 16.59
C SER A 30 -7.00 -0.80 16.20
N LEU A 31 -6.72 -0.55 14.91
CA LEU A 31 -5.44 -0.03 14.45
C LEU A 31 -5.12 1.33 15.06
N ILE A 32 -6.12 2.22 15.12
CA ILE A 32 -5.95 3.56 15.70
C ILE A 32 -5.66 3.47 17.20
N ASP A 33 -6.36 2.61 17.93
CA ASP A 33 -6.22 2.45 19.38
C ASP A 33 -4.88 1.80 19.77
N TYR A 34 -4.41 0.85 18.99
CA TYR A 34 -3.14 0.13 19.28
C TYR A 34 -1.89 0.99 19.09
N HIS A 35 -1.93 2.03 18.27
CA HIS A 35 -0.78 2.89 17.94
C HIS A 35 0.50 2.14 17.56
N ALA A 36 0.39 0.93 17.03
CA ALA A 36 1.54 0.13 16.64
C ALA A 36 2.23 0.72 15.41
N GLN A 37 3.56 0.77 15.41
CA GLN A 37 4.33 1.20 14.24
C GLN A 37 4.22 0.21 13.07
N VAL A 38 4.11 -1.07 13.39
CA VAL A 38 3.96 -2.15 12.42
C VAL A 38 2.86 -3.08 12.88
N THR A 39 1.94 -3.40 11.99
CA THR A 39 0.87 -4.38 12.23
C THR A 39 0.95 -5.48 11.19
N LEU A 40 1.18 -6.70 11.63
CA LEU A 40 1.17 -7.87 10.78
C LEU A 40 -0.20 -8.53 10.80
N ILE A 41 -0.81 -8.67 9.62
CA ILE A 41 -2.12 -9.30 9.45
C ILE A 41 -1.93 -10.71 8.92
N THR A 42 -1.87 -11.67 9.83
CA THR A 42 -1.75 -13.10 9.49
C THR A 42 -3.13 -13.72 9.34
N ARG A 43 -3.53 -14.01 8.11
CA ARG A 43 -4.76 -14.76 7.80
C ARG A 43 -4.53 -15.71 6.63
N PRO A 44 -5.22 -16.84 6.58
CA PRO A 44 -5.14 -17.74 5.43
C PRO A 44 -5.47 -17.04 4.11
N ARG A 45 -5.04 -17.62 3.00
CA ARG A 45 -5.43 -17.17 1.66
C ARG A 45 -6.96 -17.14 1.54
N ARG A 46 -7.52 -16.21 0.77
CA ARG A 46 -8.97 -15.99 0.54
C ARG A 46 -9.78 -15.54 1.76
N PHE A 47 -9.15 -15.08 2.83
CA PHE A 47 -9.85 -14.51 4.00
C PHE A 47 -9.97 -12.98 3.97
N GLY A 48 -9.90 -12.38 2.77
CA GLY A 48 -10.16 -10.96 2.53
C GLY A 48 -9.06 -10.03 3.04
N LYS A 49 -7.77 -10.43 3.00
CA LYS A 49 -6.63 -9.56 3.34
C LYS A 49 -6.56 -8.36 2.39
N THR A 50 -6.55 -8.60 1.08
CA THR A 50 -6.51 -7.55 0.06
C THR A 50 -7.68 -6.58 0.20
N LEU A 51 -8.91 -7.10 0.33
CA LEU A 51 -10.10 -6.27 0.57
C LEU A 51 -9.97 -5.41 1.84
N MET A 52 -9.37 -5.94 2.91
CA MET A 52 -9.14 -5.19 4.13
C MET A 52 -8.09 -4.10 3.93
N LEU A 53 -7.03 -4.35 3.19
CA LEU A 53 -6.03 -3.33 2.85
C LEU A 53 -6.62 -2.26 1.94
N SER A 54 -7.44 -2.63 0.94
CA SER A 54 -8.20 -1.69 0.12
C SER A 54 -9.14 -0.81 0.98
N MET A 55 -9.84 -1.41 1.95
CA MET A 55 -10.66 -0.65 2.91
C MET A 55 -9.83 0.35 3.73
N LEU A 56 -8.64 -0.03 4.18
CA LEU A 56 -7.75 0.86 4.92
C LEU A 56 -7.24 2.00 4.03
N GLN A 57 -6.89 1.71 2.79
CA GLN A 57 -6.52 2.71 1.80
C GLN A 57 -7.63 3.73 1.61
N GLU A 58 -8.85 3.28 1.32
CA GLU A 58 -10.02 4.16 1.14
C GLU A 58 -10.36 4.99 2.39
N PHE A 59 -10.05 4.47 3.57
CA PHE A 59 -10.31 5.22 4.79
C PHE A 59 -9.25 6.29 5.06
N PHE A 60 -7.97 5.97 4.92
CA PHE A 60 -6.90 6.86 5.36
C PHE A 60 -6.41 7.80 4.28
N ASP A 61 -6.46 7.39 2.99
CA ASP A 61 -5.80 8.14 1.91
C ASP A 61 -6.40 9.52 1.72
N ILE A 62 -5.53 10.52 1.81
CA ILE A 62 -5.85 11.94 1.58
C ILE A 62 -6.33 12.21 0.15
N ASN A 63 -5.97 11.34 -0.80
CA ASN A 63 -6.39 11.40 -2.18
C ASN A 63 -7.64 10.56 -2.47
N ALA A 64 -8.07 9.72 -1.52
CA ALA A 64 -9.34 9.02 -1.64
C ALA A 64 -10.45 10.08 -1.57
N ALA A 65 -11.06 10.39 -2.69
CA ALA A 65 -12.16 11.35 -2.78
C ALA A 65 -13.23 10.98 -1.75
N GLY A 66 -13.44 11.84 -0.76
CA GLY A 66 -14.35 11.63 0.36
C GLY A 66 -15.75 11.27 -0.12
N GLY A 67 -15.99 9.98 -0.32
CA GLY A 67 -17.29 9.43 -0.68
C GLY A 67 -17.97 8.85 0.56
N ASN A 68 -19.24 8.51 0.41
CA ASN A 68 -20.08 7.90 1.44
C ASN A 68 -19.76 6.41 1.65
N LEU A 69 -18.54 5.97 1.30
CA LEU A 69 -18.16 4.55 1.34
C LEU A 69 -18.31 3.93 2.73
N PHE A 70 -18.12 4.74 3.77
CA PHE A 70 -18.17 4.29 5.16
C PHE A 70 -19.52 4.57 5.84
N ASP A 71 -20.46 5.23 5.16
CA ASP A 71 -21.76 5.57 5.75
C ASP A 71 -22.49 4.31 6.22
N GLY A 72 -23.05 4.39 7.43
CA GLY A 72 -23.77 3.28 8.07
C GLY A 72 -22.86 2.19 8.64
N LEU A 73 -21.55 2.23 8.45
CA LEU A 73 -20.61 1.22 8.94
C LEU A 73 -20.19 1.50 10.40
N LYS A 74 -19.70 0.45 11.06
CA LYS A 74 -19.31 0.49 12.47
C LYS A 74 -18.24 1.53 12.82
N ILE A 75 -17.35 1.85 11.89
CA ILE A 75 -16.31 2.87 12.12
C ILE A 75 -16.92 4.26 12.32
N VAL A 76 -18.00 4.58 11.59
CA VAL A 76 -18.72 5.86 11.76
C VAL A 76 -19.42 5.91 13.11
N GLN A 77 -20.01 4.78 13.53
CA GLN A 77 -20.64 4.64 14.84
C GLN A 77 -19.64 4.70 16.02
N ALA A 78 -18.36 4.46 15.75
CA ALA A 78 -17.31 4.50 16.77
C ALA A 78 -17.02 5.94 17.30
N GLY A 79 -17.47 6.97 16.57
CA GLY A 79 -17.44 8.38 17.01
C GLY A 79 -16.41 9.22 16.28
N ASP A 80 -16.51 10.54 16.47
CA ASP A 80 -15.77 11.58 15.73
C ASP A 80 -14.27 11.47 15.83
N PHE A 81 -13.73 10.94 16.92
CA PHE A 81 -12.29 10.76 17.10
C PHE A 81 -11.69 9.90 15.98
N TYR A 82 -12.41 8.89 15.53
CA TYR A 82 -11.98 7.98 14.48
C TYR A 82 -12.27 8.54 13.08
N THR A 83 -13.49 9.07 12.86
CA THR A 83 -13.91 9.59 11.56
C THR A 83 -13.10 10.80 11.12
N LYS A 84 -12.63 11.64 12.05
CA LYS A 84 -11.72 12.77 11.76
C LYS A 84 -10.37 12.35 11.17
N LYS A 85 -10.00 11.08 11.26
CA LYS A 85 -8.77 10.53 10.64
C LYS A 85 -8.98 10.05 9.21
N GLN A 86 -10.22 10.01 8.74
CA GLN A 86 -10.56 9.66 7.36
C GLN A 86 -10.00 10.70 6.39
N GLY A 87 -9.30 10.25 5.35
CA GLY A 87 -8.71 11.11 4.33
C GLY A 87 -7.65 12.08 4.86
N LYS A 88 -6.84 11.68 5.84
CA LYS A 88 -5.85 12.56 6.48
C LYS A 88 -4.40 12.14 6.28
N TYR A 89 -4.14 11.03 5.65
CA TYR A 89 -2.80 10.48 5.51
C TYR A 89 -2.48 10.21 4.05
N PRO A 90 -1.27 10.50 3.57
CA PRO A 90 -0.82 9.91 2.32
C PRO A 90 -0.68 8.39 2.51
N VAL A 91 -1.14 7.61 1.55
CA VAL A 91 -1.07 6.15 1.60
C VAL A 91 -0.17 5.65 0.48
N ILE A 92 0.80 4.80 0.84
CA ILE A 92 1.62 4.05 -0.08
C ILE A 92 1.08 2.62 -0.09
N PHE A 93 0.48 2.20 -1.20
CA PHE A 93 -0.02 0.84 -1.36
C PHE A 93 0.90 0.04 -2.27
N ILE A 94 1.38 -1.10 -1.79
CA ILE A 94 2.26 -2.02 -2.52
C ILE A 94 1.62 -3.41 -2.49
N SER A 95 1.47 -4.01 -3.66
CA SER A 95 1.14 -5.43 -3.78
C SER A 95 2.34 -6.18 -4.36
N LEU A 96 2.83 -7.16 -3.62
CA LEU A 96 3.90 -8.06 -4.09
C LEU A 96 3.33 -9.34 -4.71
N LYS A 97 2.02 -9.34 -4.99
CA LYS A 97 1.36 -10.40 -5.73
C LYS A 97 2.04 -10.59 -7.09
N ASP A 98 2.25 -11.83 -7.46
CA ASP A 98 2.86 -12.20 -8.75
C ASP A 98 4.29 -11.67 -8.99
N MET A 99 4.98 -11.18 -7.95
CA MET A 99 6.37 -10.68 -8.05
C MET A 99 7.41 -11.80 -8.12
N GLY A 100 7.06 -13.05 -7.84
CA GLY A 100 7.93 -14.21 -8.03
C GLY A 100 7.90 -14.69 -9.47
N VAL A 101 8.99 -14.51 -10.25
CA VAL A 101 9.05 -14.92 -11.66
C VAL A 101 10.42 -15.46 -12.05
N GLY A 102 10.44 -16.72 -12.46
CA GLY A 102 11.58 -17.35 -13.13
C GLY A 102 12.83 -17.49 -12.26
N ASN A 103 13.61 -16.44 -12.05
CA ASN A 103 14.84 -16.44 -11.26
C ASN A 103 15.04 -15.10 -10.55
N PHE A 104 16.06 -15.00 -9.69
CA PHE A 104 16.37 -13.78 -8.92
C PHE A 104 16.42 -12.52 -9.80
N LYS A 105 17.14 -12.56 -10.93
CA LYS A 105 17.27 -11.39 -11.82
C LYS A 105 15.93 -10.90 -12.36
N LYS A 106 15.05 -11.81 -12.77
CA LYS A 106 13.71 -11.45 -13.27
C LYS A 106 12.82 -10.92 -12.15
N THR A 107 12.85 -11.54 -10.98
CA THR A 107 12.14 -11.06 -9.79
C THR A 107 12.57 -9.64 -9.43
N MET A 108 13.88 -9.36 -9.42
CA MET A 108 14.40 -8.02 -9.18
C MET A 108 13.98 -7.00 -10.24
N CYS A 109 13.90 -7.40 -11.52
CA CYS A 109 13.36 -6.52 -12.57
C CYS A 109 11.89 -6.16 -12.31
N MET A 110 11.07 -7.11 -11.88
CA MET A 110 9.66 -6.83 -11.57
C MET A 110 9.51 -5.92 -10.35
N LEU A 111 10.30 -6.15 -9.30
CA LEU A 111 10.29 -5.27 -8.13
C LEU A 111 10.71 -3.84 -8.49
N ARG A 112 11.70 -3.67 -9.39
CA ARG A 112 12.09 -2.34 -9.91
C ARG A 112 10.96 -1.69 -10.70
N ALA A 113 10.30 -2.43 -11.59
CA ALA A 113 9.17 -1.93 -12.35
C ALA A 113 8.03 -1.47 -11.43
N MET A 114 7.71 -2.26 -10.42
CA MET A 114 6.71 -1.91 -9.40
C MET A 114 7.07 -0.63 -8.65
N LEU A 115 8.33 -0.46 -8.22
CA LEU A 115 8.76 0.79 -7.58
C LEU A 115 8.75 1.97 -8.54
N SER A 116 9.12 1.77 -9.81
CA SER A 116 8.99 2.80 -10.84
C SER A 116 7.54 3.28 -10.96
N ASP A 117 6.60 2.35 -11.04
CA ASP A 117 5.18 2.69 -11.15
C ASP A 117 4.65 3.35 -9.86
N LEU A 118 5.13 2.93 -8.69
CA LEU A 118 4.84 3.59 -7.43
C LEU A 118 5.33 5.05 -7.44
N TYR A 119 6.58 5.31 -7.84
CA TYR A 119 7.13 6.66 -7.90
C TYR A 119 6.42 7.55 -8.93
N LYS A 120 5.97 6.99 -10.06
CA LYS A 120 5.16 7.72 -11.05
C LYS A 120 3.86 8.28 -10.45
N GLN A 121 3.21 7.54 -9.53
CA GLN A 121 2.00 8.01 -8.85
C GLN A 121 2.23 9.28 -8.03
N PHE A 122 3.45 9.46 -7.52
CA PHE A 122 3.84 10.60 -6.70
C PHE A 122 4.71 11.63 -7.45
N SER A 123 4.66 11.66 -8.79
CA SER A 123 5.49 12.56 -9.63
C SER A 123 5.28 14.03 -9.33
N PHE A 124 4.16 14.42 -8.73
CA PHE A 124 3.92 15.80 -8.28
C PHE A 124 4.94 16.32 -7.27
N LEU A 125 5.64 15.41 -6.56
CA LEU A 125 6.70 15.78 -5.63
C LEU A 125 7.90 16.44 -6.32
N LEU A 126 8.13 16.16 -7.60
CA LEU A 126 9.21 16.79 -8.39
C LEU A 126 8.95 18.28 -8.67
N GLU A 127 7.68 18.67 -8.75
CA GLU A 127 7.24 20.04 -8.97
C GLU A 127 7.08 20.80 -7.65
N ALA A 128 6.97 20.07 -6.54
CA ALA A 128 6.85 20.64 -5.21
C ALA A 128 8.23 21.08 -4.68
N ASP A 129 8.28 22.21 -3.97
CA ASP A 129 9.52 22.74 -3.37
C ASP A 129 9.86 22.00 -2.04
N VAL A 130 9.84 20.66 -2.08
CA VAL A 130 10.12 19.80 -0.92
C VAL A 130 11.32 18.87 -1.13
N LEU A 131 11.81 18.77 -2.37
CA LEU A 131 12.95 17.93 -2.73
C LEU A 131 14.15 18.80 -3.13
N SER A 132 15.35 18.46 -2.62
CA SER A 132 16.60 19.01 -3.13
C SER A 132 16.87 18.49 -4.56
N GLU A 133 17.80 19.13 -5.29
CA GLU A 133 18.16 18.70 -6.64
C GLU A 133 18.72 17.26 -6.66
N ASP A 134 19.49 16.87 -5.65
CA ASP A 134 19.99 15.49 -5.52
C ASP A 134 18.85 14.49 -5.28
N GLU A 135 17.85 14.88 -4.49
CA GLU A 135 16.66 14.05 -4.23
C GLU A 135 15.77 13.94 -5.47
N LYS A 136 15.65 15.00 -6.26
CA LYS A 136 14.97 14.95 -7.56
C LYS A 136 15.68 13.99 -8.51
N GLY A 137 17.02 14.07 -8.57
CA GLY A 137 17.84 13.16 -9.36
C GLY A 137 17.66 11.69 -8.95
N TYR A 138 17.63 11.44 -7.64
CA TYR A 138 17.33 10.09 -7.12
C TYR A 138 15.90 9.64 -7.46
N PHE A 139 14.90 10.51 -7.28
CA PHE A 139 13.51 10.22 -7.60
C PHE A 139 13.34 9.84 -9.07
N GLU A 140 13.96 10.59 -9.99
CA GLU A 140 13.90 10.30 -11.42
C GLU A 140 14.56 8.96 -11.79
N LYS A 141 15.68 8.61 -11.16
CA LYS A 141 16.33 7.30 -11.36
C LYS A 141 15.38 6.16 -11.01
N ILE A 142 14.70 6.22 -9.84
CA ILE A 142 13.75 5.17 -9.45
C ILE A 142 12.56 5.15 -10.40
N LYS A 143 12.03 6.32 -10.76
CA LYS A 143 10.88 6.45 -11.66
C LYS A 143 11.15 5.90 -13.07
N GLN A 144 12.38 6.03 -13.57
CA GLN A 144 12.79 5.51 -14.88
C GLN A 144 13.18 4.03 -14.87
N ALA A 145 13.19 3.39 -13.69
CA ALA A 145 13.63 2.02 -13.49
C ALA A 145 15.06 1.74 -13.96
N ASP A 146 15.94 2.77 -13.90
CA ASP A 146 17.33 2.64 -14.26
C ASP A 146 18.04 1.55 -13.45
N GLU A 147 19.15 1.01 -13.96
CA GLU A 147 19.98 0.09 -13.19
C GLU A 147 20.63 0.82 -12.02
N TYR A 148 20.06 0.68 -10.84
CA TYR A 148 20.60 1.20 -9.59
C TYR A 148 21.06 0.07 -8.67
N MET A 149 21.92 0.40 -7.74
CA MET A 149 22.48 -0.56 -6.79
C MET A 149 21.41 -1.06 -5.82
N VAL A 150 21.60 -2.26 -5.28
CA VAL A 150 20.67 -2.88 -4.30
C VAL A 150 20.38 -1.96 -3.11
N ALA A 151 21.40 -1.20 -2.65
CA ALA A 151 21.23 -0.25 -1.56
C ALA A 151 20.27 0.90 -1.90
N GLU A 152 20.28 1.43 -3.11
CA GLU A 152 19.35 2.47 -3.56
C GLU A 152 17.92 1.92 -3.61
N PHE A 153 17.77 0.68 -4.06
CA PHE A 153 16.49 -0.02 -4.08
C PHE A 153 15.93 -0.21 -2.66
N ALA A 154 16.74 -0.69 -1.73
CA ALA A 154 16.34 -0.91 -0.34
C ALA A 154 15.88 0.39 0.36
N MET A 155 16.47 1.54 -0.01
CA MET A 155 16.13 2.83 0.58
C MET A 155 14.94 3.53 -0.08
N SER A 156 14.48 3.06 -1.25
CA SER A 156 13.48 3.77 -2.05
C SER A 156 12.17 4.02 -1.31
N LEU A 157 11.64 3.02 -0.64
CA LEU A 157 10.37 3.14 0.11
C LEU A 157 10.49 4.09 1.31
N SER A 158 11.62 4.05 2.01
CA SER A 158 11.91 4.95 3.14
C SER A 158 12.00 6.40 2.67
N ARG A 159 12.74 6.67 1.57
CA ARG A 159 12.86 8.01 1.00
C ARG A 159 11.53 8.55 0.48
N LEU A 160 10.76 7.73 -0.24
CA LEU A 160 9.42 8.15 -0.68
C LEU A 160 8.52 8.52 0.51
N SER A 161 8.60 7.72 1.59
CA SER A 161 7.85 8.01 2.82
C SER A 161 8.28 9.35 3.45
N GLU A 162 9.57 9.65 3.44
CA GLU A 162 10.10 10.94 3.93
C GLU A 162 9.64 12.11 3.06
N TYR A 163 9.69 11.98 1.75
CA TYR A 163 9.25 13.01 0.80
C TYR A 163 7.76 13.34 0.99
N LEU A 164 6.92 12.31 1.10
CA LEU A 164 5.50 12.48 1.38
C LEU A 164 5.24 13.12 2.76
N CYS A 165 6.03 12.73 3.76
CA CYS A 165 5.93 13.34 5.09
C CYS A 165 6.26 14.83 5.05
N ARG A 166 7.27 15.24 4.30
CA ARG A 166 7.62 16.67 4.12
C ARG A 166 6.52 17.43 3.37
N TYR A 167 5.96 16.84 2.34
CA TYR A 167 4.92 17.46 1.52
C TYR A 167 3.60 17.63 2.26
N TYR A 168 3.11 16.58 2.94
CA TYR A 168 1.81 16.60 3.60
C TYR A 168 1.86 17.03 5.08
N GLY A 169 3.05 17.13 5.69
CA GLY A 169 3.21 17.44 7.11
C GLY A 169 2.78 16.29 8.05
N VAL A 170 2.49 15.12 7.51
CA VAL A 170 2.07 13.92 8.25
C VAL A 170 2.74 12.68 7.67
N LYS A 171 3.09 11.72 8.55
CA LYS A 171 3.72 10.46 8.11
C LYS A 171 2.76 9.64 7.25
N PRO A 172 3.23 9.07 6.13
CA PRO A 172 2.43 8.17 5.31
C PRO A 172 2.11 6.88 6.03
N ILE A 173 1.02 6.25 5.61
CA ILE A 173 0.68 4.87 5.97
C ILE A 173 1.15 3.99 4.81
N VAL A 174 1.93 2.95 5.12
CA VAL A 174 2.39 1.98 4.14
C VAL A 174 1.59 0.70 4.28
N LEU A 175 0.90 0.32 3.22
CA LEU A 175 0.12 -0.91 3.13
C LEU A 175 0.82 -1.87 2.17
N ILE A 176 1.17 -3.06 2.63
CA ILE A 176 1.86 -4.07 1.82
C ILE A 176 1.02 -5.34 1.79
N ASP A 177 0.59 -5.73 0.60
CA ASP A 177 -0.11 -6.99 0.37
C ASP A 177 0.84 -8.06 -0.16
N GLU A 178 0.61 -9.31 0.25
CA GLU A 178 1.35 -10.50 -0.16
C GLU A 178 2.89 -10.33 -0.04
N TYR A 179 3.35 -9.72 1.06
CA TYR A 179 4.77 -9.43 1.32
C TYR A 179 5.67 -10.67 1.27
N ASP A 180 5.12 -11.84 1.50
CA ASP A 180 5.80 -13.14 1.53
C ASP A 180 5.91 -13.81 0.13
N ALA A 181 5.13 -13.34 -0.86
CA ALA A 181 5.05 -13.99 -2.17
C ALA A 181 6.39 -14.10 -2.90
N PRO A 182 7.26 -13.06 -2.99
CA PRO A 182 8.55 -13.19 -3.68
C PRO A 182 9.49 -14.18 -2.98
N VAL A 183 9.49 -14.19 -1.65
CA VAL A 183 10.36 -15.06 -0.84
C VAL A 183 9.89 -16.51 -0.92
N GLN A 184 8.57 -16.75 -0.86
CA GLN A 184 8.00 -18.07 -1.04
C GLN A 184 8.31 -18.62 -2.43
N TYR A 185 8.15 -17.79 -3.47
CA TYR A 185 8.48 -18.19 -4.84
C TYR A 185 9.96 -18.57 -4.99
N ALA A 186 10.87 -17.77 -4.39
CA ALA A 186 12.29 -18.04 -4.42
C ALA A 186 12.65 -19.36 -3.74
N TRP A 187 11.98 -19.68 -2.62
CA TRP A 187 12.13 -20.97 -1.96
C TRP A 187 11.70 -22.14 -2.86
N GLU A 188 10.54 -22.04 -3.49
CA GLU A 188 10.00 -23.08 -4.36
C GLU A 188 10.84 -23.31 -5.63
N HIS A 189 11.62 -22.28 -6.06
CA HIS A 189 12.38 -22.30 -7.31
C HIS A 189 13.91 -22.29 -7.12
N GLY A 190 14.38 -22.44 -5.88
CA GLY A 190 15.79 -22.73 -5.58
C GLY A 190 16.75 -21.52 -5.64
N PHE A 191 16.24 -20.28 -5.48
CA PHE A 191 17.07 -19.07 -5.36
C PHE A 191 16.76 -18.25 -4.10
N TYR A 192 16.30 -18.95 -3.05
CA TYR A 192 15.97 -18.33 -1.76
C TYR A 192 17.14 -17.57 -1.14
N ASP A 193 18.34 -18.19 -1.14
CA ASP A 193 19.54 -17.60 -0.54
C ASP A 193 19.95 -16.29 -1.21
N GLU A 194 19.65 -16.13 -2.52
CA GLU A 194 19.87 -14.88 -3.25
C GLU A 194 18.86 -13.78 -2.88
N MET A 195 17.65 -14.18 -2.43
CA MET A 195 16.57 -13.25 -2.10
C MET A 195 16.67 -12.66 -0.69
N ILE A 196 17.31 -13.36 0.25
CA ILE A 196 17.37 -12.98 1.68
C ILE A 196 18.69 -12.32 2.08
N VAL A 197 19.66 -12.17 1.17
CA VAL A 197 20.90 -11.42 1.37
C VAL A 197 20.63 -9.96 1.11
#